data_efb1a4acabb5246035d795bff27216c4
#
_entry.id   efb1a4acabb5246035d795bff27216c4
#
_cell.length_a   1.000
_cell.length_b   1.000
_cell.length_c   1.000
_cell.angle_alpha   90.00
_cell.angle_beta   90.00
_cell.angle_gamma   90.00
#
_symmetry.space_group_name_H-M   'P 1'
#
loop_
_entity.id
_entity.type
_entity.pdbx_description
1 polymer ?
#
loop_
_entity_poly.entity_id
_entity_poly.type
_entity_poly.pdbx_seq_one_letter_code
_entity_poly.pdbx_strand_id
1 'polypeptide(L)'
;SYPIHMVPLDAGWNDLGAWDAVWQVNQDGRQDARGNVVHGDVVLADTSNTFIHASGRLVGAVGVSNLIVVETADAVLVADRSQSQNVKKLVQQLEAQKREELSLHRKVHRPWGWYDSVDEGARFKVKRIQVNPGASLSLQKHHYRAEHWIVVKGTAEITNGDQVLVLTENQSTYIPVGEIHRLANPGSIPLEIIEVQSGSYLGEDDIVRFEDSYGRN
;
A
#
# COMPACT_ATOMS: atom_id res chain seq x y z
N SER A 1 -23.95 -18.57 -41.83
CA SER A 1 -23.66 -19.17 -40.53
C SER A 1 -22.29 -19.84 -40.64
N TYR A 2 -21.40 -19.47 -39.72
CA TYR A 2 -20.08 -20.14 -39.62
C TYR A 2 -20.22 -21.32 -38.64
N PRO A 3 -19.59 -22.47 -38.90
CA PRO A 3 -19.59 -23.57 -37.96
C PRO A 3 -18.77 -23.16 -36.70
N ILE A 4 -19.38 -23.32 -35.52
CA ILE A 4 -18.70 -23.14 -34.24
C ILE A 4 -18.33 -24.53 -33.73
N HIS A 5 -17.05 -24.74 -33.44
CA HIS A 5 -16.54 -25.96 -32.83
C HIS A 5 -16.17 -25.69 -31.38
N MET A 6 -16.59 -26.57 -30.49
CA MET A 6 -16.23 -26.55 -29.08
C MET A 6 -15.26 -27.70 -28.80
N VAL A 7 -14.13 -27.39 -28.22
CA VAL A 7 -13.16 -28.36 -27.75
C VAL A 7 -13.21 -28.39 -26.23
N PRO A 8 -13.59 -29.50 -25.59
CA PRO A 8 -13.52 -29.59 -24.12
C PRO A 8 -12.05 -29.53 -23.68
N LEU A 9 -11.77 -28.73 -22.68
CA LEU A 9 -10.43 -28.57 -22.09
C LEU A 9 -10.52 -28.89 -20.61
N ASP A 10 -9.83 -29.93 -20.19
CA ASP A 10 -9.59 -30.28 -18.78
C ASP A 10 -8.14 -29.94 -18.44
N ALA A 11 -7.87 -28.66 -18.16
CA ALA A 11 -6.54 -28.14 -17.88
C ALA A 11 -6.38 -27.73 -16.39
N GLY A 12 -7.31 -28.10 -15.50
CA GLY A 12 -7.28 -27.65 -14.11
C GLY A 12 -7.39 -26.13 -13.97
N TRP A 13 -8.06 -25.46 -14.93
CA TRP A 13 -8.18 -24.01 -14.94
C TRP A 13 -8.93 -23.48 -13.70
N ASN A 14 -8.38 -22.46 -13.08
CA ASN A 14 -9.01 -21.75 -11.98
C ASN A 14 -8.86 -20.24 -12.21
N ASP A 15 -9.92 -19.47 -12.04
CA ASP A 15 -9.94 -18.01 -12.25
C ASP A 15 -9.32 -17.22 -11.07
N LEU A 16 -8.99 -17.90 -9.96
CA LEU A 16 -8.49 -17.28 -8.72
C LEU A 16 -9.33 -16.10 -8.24
N GLY A 17 -10.62 -16.11 -8.54
CA GLY A 17 -11.54 -15.01 -8.27
C GLY A 17 -11.95 -14.85 -6.78
N ALA A 18 -11.49 -15.74 -5.91
CA ALA A 18 -11.75 -15.70 -4.48
C ALA A 18 -10.60 -16.30 -3.67
N TRP A 19 -10.47 -15.91 -2.41
CA TRP A 19 -9.41 -16.40 -1.52
C TRP A 19 -9.45 -17.91 -1.28
N ASP A 20 -10.62 -18.54 -1.36
CA ASP A 20 -10.74 -20.00 -1.33
C ASP A 20 -10.04 -20.65 -2.53
N ALA A 21 -10.15 -20.08 -3.72
CA ALA A 21 -9.43 -20.54 -4.89
C ALA A 21 -7.90 -20.38 -4.73
N VAL A 22 -7.45 -19.26 -4.13
CA VAL A 22 -6.04 -19.07 -3.77
C VAL A 22 -5.55 -20.15 -2.80
N TRP A 23 -6.35 -20.48 -1.78
CA TRP A 23 -6.05 -21.58 -0.85
C TRP A 23 -5.95 -22.91 -1.57
N GLN A 24 -6.91 -23.25 -2.46
CA GLN A 24 -6.91 -24.52 -3.20
C GLN A 24 -5.64 -24.70 -4.05
N VAL A 25 -5.22 -23.66 -4.78
CA VAL A 25 -4.01 -23.72 -5.62
C VAL A 25 -2.73 -23.81 -4.77
N ASN A 26 -2.75 -23.30 -3.52
CA ASN A 26 -1.60 -23.35 -2.63
C ASN A 26 -1.56 -24.60 -1.73
N GLN A 27 -2.48 -25.55 -1.88
CA GLN A 27 -2.47 -26.80 -1.10
C GLN A 27 -1.26 -27.68 -1.44
N ASP A 28 -0.84 -27.71 -2.69
CA ASP A 28 0.23 -28.58 -3.15
C ASP A 28 1.58 -28.14 -2.56
N GLY A 29 2.03 -28.88 -1.53
CA GLY A 29 3.35 -28.74 -0.91
C GLY A 29 3.50 -27.58 0.10
N ARG A 30 2.43 -26.84 0.42
CA ARG A 30 2.47 -25.72 1.39
C ARG A 30 1.52 -25.90 2.57
N GLN A 31 0.78 -26.98 2.60
CA GLN A 31 -0.19 -27.29 3.66
C GLN A 31 0.51 -28.03 4.80
N ASP A 32 0.23 -27.63 6.03
CA ASP A 32 0.65 -28.38 7.22
C ASP A 32 -0.20 -29.65 7.43
N ALA A 33 0.17 -30.47 8.42
CA ALA A 33 -0.54 -31.73 8.75
C ALA A 33 -2.00 -31.54 9.19
N ARG A 34 -2.40 -30.30 9.53
CA ARG A 34 -3.77 -29.94 9.93
C ARG A 34 -4.55 -29.21 8.82
N GLY A 35 -3.99 -29.14 7.63
CA GLY A 35 -4.63 -28.51 6.48
C GLY A 35 -4.51 -26.98 6.43
N ASN A 36 -3.63 -26.38 7.20
CA ASN A 36 -3.42 -24.93 7.17
C ASN A 36 -2.45 -24.54 6.06
N VAL A 37 -2.69 -23.39 5.43
CA VAL A 37 -1.78 -22.75 4.49
C VAL A 37 -1.48 -21.35 5.03
N VAL A 38 -0.20 -21.04 5.26
CA VAL A 38 0.21 -19.77 5.85
C VAL A 38 1.25 -19.05 5.01
N HIS A 39 1.13 -17.74 4.96
CA HIS A 39 2.08 -16.82 4.34
C HIS A 39 2.39 -15.67 5.29
N GLY A 40 3.67 -15.30 5.41
CA GLY A 40 4.13 -14.23 6.31
C GLY A 40 4.40 -14.71 7.73
N ASP A 41 4.35 -13.79 8.68
CA ASP A 41 4.62 -14.05 10.10
C ASP A 41 3.34 -14.55 10.80
N VAL A 42 3.24 -15.87 10.98
CA VAL A 42 2.01 -16.52 11.49
C VAL A 42 2.35 -17.55 12.57
N VAL A 43 1.61 -17.52 13.68
CA VAL A 43 1.69 -18.52 14.77
C VAL A 43 0.33 -19.17 14.95
N LEU A 44 0.31 -20.51 14.95
CA LEU A 44 -0.91 -21.30 15.07
C LEU A 44 -0.90 -22.17 16.34
N ALA A 45 -2.03 -22.23 17.02
CA ALA A 45 -2.31 -23.20 18.07
C ALA A 45 -3.73 -23.77 17.86
N ASP A 46 -3.86 -25.11 17.86
CA ASP A 46 -5.15 -25.82 17.70
C ASP A 46 -6.00 -25.30 16.49
N THR A 47 -5.32 -24.95 15.41
CA THR A 47 -5.93 -24.39 14.20
C THR A 47 -5.87 -25.41 13.06
N SER A 48 -6.93 -25.49 12.24
CA SER A 48 -7.02 -26.44 11.13
C SER A 48 -7.77 -25.87 9.91
N ASN A 49 -7.46 -26.39 8.70
CA ASN A 49 -8.11 -26.04 7.43
C ASN A 49 -8.23 -24.52 7.18
N THR A 50 -7.27 -23.75 7.63
CA THR A 50 -7.31 -22.28 7.64
C THR A 50 -6.23 -21.73 6.70
N PHE A 51 -6.61 -20.73 5.89
CA PHE A 51 -5.68 -19.93 5.09
C PHE A 51 -5.38 -18.63 5.83
N ILE A 52 -4.09 -18.32 6.02
CA ILE A 52 -3.67 -17.05 6.61
C ILE A 52 -2.61 -16.40 5.72
N HIS A 53 -2.88 -15.18 5.30
CA HIS A 53 -1.92 -14.31 4.63
C HIS A 53 -1.65 -13.09 5.49
N ALA A 54 -0.42 -12.97 6.00
CA ALA A 54 0.06 -11.84 6.79
C ALA A 54 1.07 -11.05 5.95
N SER A 55 0.71 -9.84 5.55
CA SER A 55 1.57 -8.98 4.72
C SER A 55 2.62 -8.23 5.53
N GLY A 56 2.37 -7.98 6.81
CA GLY A 56 3.27 -7.13 7.60
C GLY A 56 3.20 -7.31 9.12
N ARG A 57 2.08 -7.76 9.67
CA ARG A 57 1.91 -7.98 11.12
C ARG A 57 1.98 -9.46 11.45
N LEU A 58 2.45 -9.79 12.67
CA LEU A 58 2.27 -11.12 13.24
C LEU A 58 0.76 -11.41 13.35
N VAL A 59 0.33 -12.56 12.80
CA VAL A 59 -1.03 -13.08 12.95
C VAL A 59 -1.00 -14.33 13.81
N GLY A 60 -1.64 -14.28 14.97
CA GLY A 60 -1.86 -15.43 15.86
C GLY A 60 -3.25 -16.00 15.65
N ALA A 61 -3.38 -17.32 15.49
CA ALA A 61 -4.67 -18.01 15.44
C ALA A 61 -4.71 -19.19 16.41
N VAL A 62 -5.74 -19.24 17.25
CA VAL A 62 -5.89 -20.23 18.32
C VAL A 62 -7.29 -20.82 18.29
N GLY A 63 -7.39 -22.16 18.24
CA GLY A 63 -8.66 -22.89 18.39
C GLY A 63 -9.68 -22.62 17.28
N VAL A 64 -9.22 -22.23 16.07
CA VAL A 64 -10.10 -21.90 14.94
C VAL A 64 -9.95 -22.91 13.81
N SER A 65 -10.97 -22.99 12.98
CA SER A 65 -10.96 -23.86 11.81
C SER A 65 -11.75 -23.28 10.65
N ASN A 66 -11.40 -23.70 9.42
CA ASN A 66 -12.14 -23.37 8.20
C ASN A 66 -12.23 -21.86 7.92
N LEU A 67 -11.19 -21.11 8.26
CA LEU A 67 -11.14 -19.66 8.06
C LEU A 67 -10.23 -19.27 6.91
N ILE A 68 -10.52 -18.10 6.38
CA ILE A 68 -9.62 -17.26 5.57
C ILE A 68 -9.33 -16.01 6.39
N VAL A 69 -8.05 -15.75 6.65
CA VAL A 69 -7.56 -14.53 7.29
C VAL A 69 -6.57 -13.87 6.35
N VAL A 70 -6.86 -12.65 5.95
CA VAL A 70 -5.98 -11.85 5.09
C VAL A 70 -5.70 -10.53 5.79
N GLU A 71 -4.46 -10.35 6.20
CA GLU A 71 -3.95 -9.11 6.79
C GLU A 71 -3.15 -8.36 5.73
N THR A 72 -3.53 -7.10 5.53
CA THR A 72 -2.80 -6.14 4.70
C THR A 72 -2.53 -4.86 5.48
N ALA A 73 -1.78 -3.93 4.91
CA ALA A 73 -1.56 -2.64 5.54
C ALA A 73 -2.87 -1.86 5.79
N ASP A 74 -3.89 -2.08 4.93
CA ASP A 74 -5.13 -1.31 4.92
C ASP A 74 -6.23 -1.92 5.79
N ALA A 75 -6.34 -3.26 5.80
CA ALA A 75 -7.46 -3.95 6.45
C ALA A 75 -7.11 -5.39 6.83
N VAL A 76 -7.93 -5.96 7.70
CA VAL A 76 -7.92 -7.39 8.02
C VAL A 76 -9.27 -7.98 7.63
N LEU A 77 -9.25 -8.97 6.74
CA LEU A 77 -10.42 -9.79 6.41
C LEU A 77 -10.37 -11.07 7.23
N VAL A 78 -11.46 -11.40 7.90
CA VAL A 78 -11.71 -12.72 8.49
C VAL A 78 -13.03 -13.25 7.92
N ALA A 79 -12.99 -14.41 7.29
CA ALA A 79 -14.16 -15.01 6.68
C ALA A 79 -14.16 -16.53 6.91
N ASP A 80 -15.35 -17.12 7.03
CA ASP A 80 -15.50 -18.55 6.84
C ASP A 80 -15.17 -18.89 5.38
N ARG A 81 -14.40 -19.93 5.15
CA ARG A 81 -13.93 -20.31 3.80
C ARG A 81 -15.11 -20.60 2.85
N SER A 82 -16.19 -21.21 3.35
CA SER A 82 -17.38 -21.47 2.56
C SER A 82 -18.13 -20.20 2.17
N GLN A 83 -17.83 -19.06 2.79
CA GLN A 83 -18.47 -17.76 2.56
C GLN A 83 -17.56 -16.79 1.77
N SER A 84 -16.44 -17.24 1.24
CA SER A 84 -15.45 -16.39 0.56
C SER A 84 -16.05 -15.53 -0.57
N GLN A 85 -17.05 -16.03 -1.29
CA GLN A 85 -17.77 -15.30 -2.32
C GLN A 85 -18.66 -14.14 -1.78
N ASN A 86 -18.98 -14.17 -0.48
CA ASN A 86 -19.79 -13.13 0.16
C ASN A 86 -18.98 -11.88 0.57
N VAL A 87 -17.65 -11.87 0.37
CA VAL A 87 -16.79 -10.68 0.61
C VAL A 87 -17.30 -9.44 -0.11
N LYS A 88 -17.91 -9.62 -1.31
CA LYS A 88 -18.55 -8.51 -2.04
C LYS A 88 -19.67 -7.81 -1.26
N LYS A 89 -20.33 -8.46 -0.29
CA LYS A 89 -21.31 -7.80 0.59
C LYS A 89 -20.66 -6.83 1.55
N LEU A 90 -19.43 -7.13 2.03
CA LEU A 90 -18.63 -6.20 2.85
C LEU A 90 -18.21 -4.99 2.01
N VAL A 91 -17.76 -5.22 0.77
CA VAL A 91 -17.39 -4.12 -0.14
C VAL A 91 -18.58 -3.18 -0.34
N GLN A 92 -19.78 -3.70 -0.59
CA GLN A 92 -21.00 -2.89 -0.72
C GLN A 92 -21.35 -2.09 0.55
N GLN A 93 -21.12 -2.70 1.73
CA GLN A 93 -21.33 -2.00 3.01
C GLN A 93 -20.32 -0.86 3.21
N LEU A 94 -19.03 -1.10 2.90
CA LEU A 94 -17.99 -0.08 2.96
C LEU A 94 -18.28 1.08 1.98
N GLU A 95 -18.78 0.76 0.78
CA GLU A 95 -19.20 1.74 -0.22
C GLU A 95 -20.38 2.60 0.28
N ALA A 96 -21.41 1.97 0.84
CA ALA A 96 -22.54 2.66 1.44
C ALA A 96 -22.14 3.57 2.62
N GLN A 97 -21.10 3.18 3.37
CA GLN A 97 -20.51 3.97 4.46
C GLN A 97 -19.50 5.00 3.96
N LYS A 98 -19.20 5.05 2.67
CA LYS A 98 -18.19 5.93 2.06
C LYS A 98 -16.81 5.79 2.70
N ARG A 99 -16.41 4.55 3.01
CA ARG A 99 -15.12 4.26 3.62
C ARG A 99 -13.99 4.50 2.62
N GLU A 100 -12.97 5.21 3.04
CA GLU A 100 -11.82 5.57 2.20
C GLU A 100 -10.97 4.35 1.81
N GLU A 101 -10.96 3.31 2.61
CA GLU A 101 -10.20 2.06 2.38
C GLU A 101 -10.60 1.32 1.09
N LEU A 102 -11.73 1.68 0.46
CA LEU A 102 -12.12 1.17 -0.86
C LEU A 102 -11.31 1.78 -2.01
N SER A 103 -10.85 3.02 -1.85
CA SER A 103 -10.24 3.80 -2.93
C SER A 103 -8.83 4.28 -2.60
N LEU A 104 -8.50 4.43 -1.33
CA LEU A 104 -7.22 4.93 -0.86
C LEU A 104 -6.47 3.81 -0.14
N HIS A 105 -5.46 3.27 -0.81
CA HIS A 105 -4.53 2.36 -0.15
C HIS A 105 -3.49 3.15 0.63
N ARG A 106 -3.10 2.63 1.79
CA ARG A 106 -2.02 3.20 2.60
C ARG A 106 -0.73 3.36 1.79
N LYS A 107 -0.40 2.34 0.98
CA LYS A 107 0.71 2.38 0.05
C LYS A 107 0.23 2.65 -1.36
N VAL A 108 0.70 3.76 -1.94
CA VAL A 108 0.30 4.22 -3.28
C VAL A 108 1.51 4.26 -4.20
N HIS A 109 1.43 3.57 -5.34
CA HIS A 109 2.45 3.60 -6.38
C HIS A 109 2.24 4.79 -7.32
N ARG A 110 3.34 5.42 -7.72
CA ARG A 110 3.41 6.55 -8.62
C ARG A 110 4.50 6.30 -9.67
N PRO A 111 4.51 7.01 -10.80
CA PRO A 111 5.57 6.85 -11.79
C PRO A 111 6.98 7.11 -11.25
N TRP A 112 7.11 7.97 -10.25
CA TRP A 112 8.37 8.31 -9.61
C TRP A 112 8.79 7.36 -8.48
N GLY A 113 7.93 6.44 -8.04
CA GLY A 113 8.18 5.52 -6.92
C GLY A 113 6.91 5.16 -6.17
N TRP A 114 6.91 5.32 -4.85
CA TRP A 114 5.71 5.08 -4.02
C TRP A 114 5.79 5.88 -2.71
N TYR A 115 4.64 6.05 -2.08
CA TYR A 115 4.56 6.46 -0.68
C TYR A 115 3.67 5.52 0.13
N ASP A 116 3.93 5.43 1.42
CA ASP A 116 3.18 4.66 2.41
C ASP A 116 2.80 5.60 3.57
N SER A 117 1.50 5.81 3.80
CA SER A 117 0.99 6.59 4.93
C SER A 117 1.09 5.72 6.18
N VAL A 118 2.13 5.96 6.99
CA VAL A 118 2.50 5.11 8.13
C VAL A 118 1.62 5.38 9.34
N ASP A 119 1.32 6.66 9.58
CA ASP A 119 0.51 7.11 10.72
C ASP A 119 -0.16 8.44 10.40
N GLU A 120 -1.33 8.70 10.99
CA GLU A 120 -2.04 9.96 10.82
C GLU A 120 -2.93 10.30 12.02
N GLY A 121 -3.12 11.59 12.23
CA GLY A 121 -4.00 12.14 13.26
C GLY A 121 -4.62 13.45 12.78
N ALA A 122 -5.40 14.09 13.65
CA ALA A 122 -6.17 15.28 13.30
C ALA A 122 -5.32 16.44 12.72
N ARG A 123 -4.02 16.50 13.05
CA ARG A 123 -3.15 17.60 12.66
C ARG A 123 -1.77 17.15 12.15
N PHE A 124 -1.58 15.85 11.90
CA PHE A 124 -0.34 15.34 11.34
C PHE A 124 -0.61 14.13 10.43
N LYS A 125 0.31 13.92 9.49
CA LYS A 125 0.42 12.69 8.68
C LYS A 125 1.89 12.35 8.50
N VAL A 126 2.23 11.08 8.68
CA VAL A 126 3.58 10.55 8.47
C VAL A 126 3.57 9.66 7.25
N LYS A 127 4.44 9.97 6.30
CA LYS A 127 4.62 9.15 5.09
C LYS A 127 6.06 8.66 5.00
N ARG A 128 6.22 7.41 4.56
CA ARG A 128 7.48 6.90 4.02
C ARG A 128 7.42 7.00 2.51
N ILE A 129 8.38 7.67 1.91
CA ILE A 129 8.42 7.92 0.47
C ILE A 129 9.66 7.28 -0.11
N GLN A 130 9.50 6.51 -1.19
CA GLN A 130 10.61 6.02 -2.00
C GLN A 130 10.57 6.66 -3.37
N VAL A 131 11.71 7.22 -3.80
CA VAL A 131 11.86 7.82 -5.13
C VAL A 131 12.87 7.00 -5.93
N ASN A 132 12.48 6.58 -7.12
CA ASN A 132 13.33 5.81 -8.03
C ASN A 132 14.56 6.62 -8.46
N PRO A 133 15.68 5.99 -8.82
CA PRO A 133 16.84 6.67 -9.37
C PRO A 133 16.49 7.57 -10.55
N GLY A 134 16.97 8.81 -10.53
CA GLY A 134 16.72 9.82 -11.56
C GLY A 134 15.31 10.39 -11.61
N ALA A 135 14.41 9.98 -10.70
CA ALA A 135 13.03 10.46 -10.65
C ALA A 135 12.87 11.63 -9.68
N SER A 136 11.77 12.39 -9.87
CA SER A 136 11.41 13.49 -8.97
C SER A 136 9.90 13.59 -8.79
N LEU A 137 9.48 14.15 -7.67
CA LEU A 137 8.11 14.57 -7.44
C LEU A 137 7.82 15.86 -8.24
N SER A 138 6.56 16.27 -8.30
CA SER A 138 6.16 17.56 -8.87
C SER A 138 6.79 18.73 -8.09
N LEU A 139 7.03 19.84 -8.77
CA LEU A 139 7.24 21.12 -8.09
C LEU A 139 5.89 21.60 -7.59
N GLN A 140 5.74 21.76 -6.27
CA GLN A 140 4.45 21.94 -5.62
C GLN A 140 4.52 22.84 -4.40
N LYS A 141 3.36 23.28 -3.90
CA LYS A 141 3.21 23.93 -2.61
C LYS A 141 1.91 23.51 -1.91
N HIS A 142 1.81 23.79 -0.62
CA HIS A 142 0.65 23.53 0.22
C HIS A 142 0.21 24.81 0.94
N HIS A 143 -1.11 25.03 1.07
CA HIS A 143 -1.64 26.23 1.74
C HIS A 143 -1.85 26.03 3.25
N TYR A 144 -2.00 24.79 3.70
CA TYR A 144 -2.47 24.51 5.07
C TYR A 144 -1.55 23.61 5.88
N ARG A 145 -0.45 23.10 5.28
CA ARG A 145 0.50 22.23 5.96
C ARG A 145 1.95 22.62 5.71
N ALA A 146 2.78 22.36 6.69
CA ALA A 146 4.24 22.33 6.58
C ALA A 146 4.72 20.88 6.54
N GLU A 147 5.95 20.66 6.08
CA GLU A 147 6.53 19.33 5.97
C GLU A 147 7.94 19.29 6.58
N HIS A 148 8.27 18.19 7.25
CA HIS A 148 9.61 17.85 7.69
C HIS A 148 10.07 16.60 6.96
N TRP A 149 11.20 16.66 6.29
CA TRP A 149 11.75 15.54 5.55
C TRP A 149 13.05 15.06 6.17
N ILE A 150 13.17 13.76 6.38
CA ILE A 150 14.39 13.11 6.90
C ILE A 150 14.84 12.08 5.89
N VAL A 151 16.07 12.18 5.39
CA VAL A 151 16.64 11.19 4.47
C VAL A 151 17.05 9.95 5.27
N VAL A 152 16.44 8.81 4.93
CA VAL A 152 16.72 7.51 5.57
C VAL A 152 17.75 6.72 4.77
N LYS A 153 17.69 6.82 3.42
CA LYS A 153 18.57 6.09 2.52
C LYS A 153 18.77 6.86 1.22
N GLY A 154 20.01 6.89 0.75
CA GLY A 154 20.37 7.51 -0.52
C GLY A 154 20.68 9.01 -0.38
N THR A 155 20.48 9.74 -1.49
CA THR A 155 20.76 11.18 -1.57
C THR A 155 19.57 11.89 -2.17
N ALA A 156 19.11 12.93 -1.49
CA ALA A 156 17.99 13.77 -1.92
C ALA A 156 18.52 15.12 -2.46
N GLU A 157 18.02 15.53 -3.62
CA GLU A 157 18.06 16.91 -4.06
C GLU A 157 16.70 17.55 -3.77
N ILE A 158 16.70 18.63 -3.00
CA ILE A 158 15.49 19.26 -2.50
C ILE A 158 15.47 20.73 -2.94
N THR A 159 14.48 21.09 -3.76
CA THR A 159 14.13 22.47 -3.97
C THR A 159 13.29 22.94 -2.78
N ASN A 160 13.65 24.04 -2.15
CA ASN A 160 12.94 24.67 -1.03
C ASN A 160 12.98 26.19 -1.23
N GLY A 161 11.92 26.75 -1.81
CA GLY A 161 11.92 28.11 -2.33
C GLY A 161 12.98 28.32 -3.40
N ASP A 162 13.81 29.33 -3.18
CA ASP A 162 14.92 29.68 -4.08
C ASP A 162 16.19 28.84 -3.85
N GLN A 163 16.17 27.93 -2.87
CA GLN A 163 17.34 27.12 -2.51
C GLN A 163 17.24 25.71 -3.08
N VAL A 164 18.38 25.17 -3.51
CA VAL A 164 18.54 23.76 -3.82
C VAL A 164 19.52 23.15 -2.83
N LEU A 165 19.02 22.19 -2.05
CA LEU A 165 19.77 21.49 -1.01
C LEU A 165 20.07 20.06 -1.47
N VAL A 166 21.28 19.59 -1.20
CA VAL A 166 21.62 18.16 -1.35
C VAL A 166 21.79 17.58 0.04
N LEU A 167 20.94 16.63 0.40
CA LEU A 167 20.91 15.97 1.69
C LEU A 167 21.23 14.47 1.53
N THR A 168 22.03 13.96 2.46
CA THR A 168 22.35 12.53 2.57
C THR A 168 21.70 11.91 3.81
N GLU A 169 21.92 10.62 4.02
CA GLU A 169 21.35 9.87 5.14
C GLU A 169 21.55 10.59 6.49
N ASN A 170 20.52 10.54 7.34
CA ASN A 170 20.40 11.21 8.63
C ASN A 170 20.35 12.76 8.59
N GLN A 171 20.29 13.35 7.41
CA GLN A 171 20.04 14.79 7.28
C GLN A 171 18.54 15.06 7.07
N SER A 172 18.10 16.27 7.44
CA SER A 172 16.70 16.67 7.38
C SER A 172 16.53 18.12 6.94
N THR A 173 15.34 18.45 6.47
CA THR A 173 14.94 19.82 6.15
C THR A 173 13.49 20.07 6.59
N TYR A 174 13.17 21.35 6.76
CA TYR A 174 11.83 21.86 7.01
C TYR A 174 11.34 22.64 5.80
N ILE A 175 10.13 22.35 5.35
CA ILE A 175 9.41 23.05 4.29
C ILE A 175 8.27 23.84 4.95
N PRO A 176 8.32 25.19 4.96
CA PRO A 176 7.26 26.00 5.53
C PRO A 176 5.94 25.90 4.76
N VAL A 177 4.85 26.26 5.43
CA VAL A 177 3.54 26.43 4.77
C VAL A 177 3.67 27.44 3.64
N GLY A 178 3.16 27.11 2.45
CA GLY A 178 3.16 27.98 1.26
C GLY A 178 4.45 27.98 0.46
N GLU A 179 5.51 27.32 0.94
CA GLU A 179 6.79 27.28 0.23
C GLU A 179 6.74 26.33 -0.97
N ILE A 180 7.31 26.77 -2.09
CA ILE A 180 7.43 25.95 -3.31
C ILE A 180 8.57 24.96 -3.10
N HIS A 181 8.31 23.68 -3.32
CA HIS A 181 9.29 22.64 -3.05
C HIS A 181 9.18 21.44 -4.01
N ARG A 182 10.27 20.71 -4.13
CA ARG A 182 10.36 19.45 -4.88
C ARG A 182 11.37 18.51 -4.25
N LEU A 183 11.08 17.22 -4.25
CA LEU A 183 11.99 16.14 -3.90
C LEU A 183 12.45 15.45 -5.18
N ALA A 184 13.75 15.30 -5.36
CA ALA A 184 14.35 14.55 -6.47
C ALA A 184 15.40 13.55 -5.95
N ASN A 185 15.56 12.46 -6.67
CA ASN A 185 16.63 11.49 -6.46
C ASN A 185 17.68 11.59 -7.56
N PRO A 186 18.80 12.29 -7.35
CA PRO A 186 19.87 12.39 -8.33
C PRO A 186 20.78 11.15 -8.37
N GLY A 187 20.59 10.23 -7.41
CA GLY A 187 21.43 9.06 -7.23
C GLY A 187 21.09 7.88 -8.13
N SER A 188 21.88 6.81 -8.02
CA SER A 188 21.73 5.54 -8.75
C SER A 188 21.01 4.45 -7.95
N ILE A 189 20.69 4.71 -6.69
CA ILE A 189 19.93 3.80 -5.81
C ILE A 189 18.61 4.45 -5.41
N PRO A 190 17.58 3.69 -5.00
CA PRO A 190 16.35 4.26 -4.46
C PRO A 190 16.63 5.18 -3.28
N LEU A 191 16.04 6.38 -3.32
CA LEU A 191 16.01 7.33 -2.21
C LEU A 191 14.81 6.98 -1.32
N GLU A 192 15.02 6.93 -0.01
CA GLU A 192 13.93 6.81 0.98
C GLU A 192 13.98 7.98 1.95
N ILE A 193 12.82 8.59 2.18
CA ILE A 193 12.63 9.63 3.20
C ILE A 193 11.45 9.29 4.12
N ILE A 194 11.48 9.84 5.32
CA ILE A 194 10.30 10.01 6.17
C ILE A 194 9.85 11.46 6.05
N GLU A 195 8.60 11.64 5.69
CA GLU A 195 7.91 12.92 5.64
C GLU A 195 6.92 13.01 6.80
N VAL A 196 7.02 14.08 7.58
CA VAL A 196 6.02 14.43 8.58
C VAL A 196 5.32 15.70 8.13
N GLN A 197 4.06 15.58 7.76
CA GLN A 197 3.17 16.70 7.45
C GLN A 197 2.48 17.18 8.74
N SER A 198 2.36 18.48 8.92
CA SER A 198 1.75 19.10 10.09
C SER A 198 0.94 20.32 9.67
N GLY A 199 -0.35 20.40 10.04
CA GLY A 199 -1.17 21.51 9.62
C GLY A 199 -2.63 21.41 10.04
N SER A 200 -3.43 22.37 9.59
CA SER A 200 -4.87 22.41 9.84
C SER A 200 -5.67 21.56 8.84
N TYR A 201 -5.10 21.28 7.68
CA TYR A 201 -5.68 20.46 6.64
C TYR A 201 -4.58 19.65 5.93
N LEU A 202 -4.82 18.35 5.71
CA LEU A 202 -3.81 17.40 5.20
C LEU A 202 -4.30 16.62 3.96
N GLY A 203 -5.37 17.07 3.32
CA GLY A 203 -5.92 16.48 2.11
C GLY A 203 -4.97 16.59 0.91
N GLU A 204 -5.04 15.65 0.01
CA GLU A 204 -4.21 15.64 -1.22
C GLU A 204 -4.66 16.73 -2.22
N ASP A 205 -5.86 17.28 -2.07
CA ASP A 205 -6.40 18.41 -2.82
C ASP A 205 -5.78 19.77 -2.43
N ASP A 206 -5.02 19.84 -1.30
CA ASP A 206 -4.18 21.00 -0.95
C ASP A 206 -2.90 21.10 -1.80
N ILE A 207 -2.63 20.15 -2.69
CA ILE A 207 -1.43 20.17 -3.54
C ILE A 207 -1.64 21.07 -4.75
N VAL A 208 -0.95 22.21 -4.77
CA VAL A 208 -0.84 23.06 -5.98
C VAL A 208 0.44 22.69 -6.73
N ARG A 209 0.30 22.15 -7.94
CA ARG A 209 1.41 21.73 -8.79
C ARG A 209 1.77 22.83 -9.79
N PHE A 210 3.06 23.10 -9.96
CA PHE A 210 3.60 24.05 -10.95
C PHE A 210 4.24 23.32 -12.12
N GLU A 211 4.99 22.24 -11.83
CA GLU A 211 5.65 21.41 -12.83
C GLU A 211 5.45 19.94 -12.43
N ASP A 212 4.92 19.15 -13.33
CA ASP A 212 4.78 17.71 -13.17
C ASP A 212 5.18 16.97 -14.43
N SER A 213 6.30 16.24 -14.36
CA SER A 213 6.84 15.45 -15.49
C SER A 213 5.94 14.27 -15.89
N TYR A 214 4.87 14.01 -15.15
CA TYR A 214 3.98 12.85 -15.33
C TYR A 214 2.55 13.21 -15.74
N GLY A 215 2.29 14.52 -16.01
CA GLY A 215 1.01 15.00 -16.56
C GLY A 215 -0.16 14.95 -15.59
N ARG A 216 0.08 15.07 -14.28
CA ARG A 216 -0.96 15.16 -13.24
C ARG A 216 -1.24 16.64 -12.97
N ASN A 217 -2.27 17.19 -13.54
CA ASN A 217 -2.74 18.56 -13.30
C ASN A 217 -3.84 18.59 -12.23
#